data_a15aef68e68345475e76e3cde905dd36
#
_entry.id   a15aef68e68345475e76e3cde905dd36
#
_cell.length_a   1.000
_cell.length_b   1.000
_cell.length_c   1.000
_cell.angle_alpha   90.00
_cell.angle_beta   90.00
_cell.angle_gamma   90.00
#
_symmetry.space_group_name_H-M   'P 1'
#
loop_
_entity.id
_entity.type
_entity.pdbx_description
1 polymer ?
#
loop_
_entity_poly.entity_id
_entity_poly.type
_entity_poly.pdbx_seq_one_letter_code
_entity_poly.pdbx_strand_id
1 'polypeptide(L)'
;WKVLEILKKYNIKNYFFLDSSFPMIHQMISKGENNIVLRFSEFEGIDTIRNMKNKVKWVWVDCFTKNPLNYDIYKELKQMNYKLCFVSPELQSQSEKINIYKNYFQENDIILDMICTKNYNIEKWK
;
A
#
# COMPACT_ATOMS: atom_id res chain seq x y z
N TRP A 1 -22.59 -0.39 -8.24
CA TRP A 1 -21.76 -1.22 -7.38
C TRP A 1 -22.22 -1.11 -5.93
N LYS A 2 -22.77 -2.20 -5.40
CA LYS A 2 -23.39 -2.22 -4.05
C LYS A 2 -22.47 -1.69 -2.94
N VAL A 3 -21.18 -2.03 -2.99
CA VAL A 3 -20.24 -1.56 -1.98
C VAL A 3 -20.05 -0.03 -2.05
N LEU A 4 -19.85 0.52 -3.24
CA LEU A 4 -19.75 1.98 -3.42
C LEU A 4 -21.02 2.72 -3.02
N GLU A 5 -22.19 2.15 -3.29
CA GLU A 5 -23.48 2.70 -2.87
C GLU A 5 -23.60 2.74 -1.36
N ILE A 6 -23.18 1.67 -0.67
CA ILE A 6 -23.17 1.60 0.81
C ILE A 6 -22.19 2.64 1.39
N LEU A 7 -20.97 2.73 0.85
CA LEU A 7 -19.98 3.70 1.30
C LEU A 7 -20.51 5.13 1.17
N LYS A 8 -21.14 5.45 0.05
CA LYS A 8 -21.78 6.75 -0.18
C LYS A 8 -22.96 6.99 0.76
N LYS A 9 -23.84 6.01 0.91
CA LYS A 9 -25.00 6.10 1.81
C LYS A 9 -24.64 6.43 3.25
N TYR A 10 -23.54 5.83 3.75
CA TYR A 10 -23.07 6.05 5.11
C TYR A 10 -21.96 7.10 5.22
N ASN A 11 -21.68 7.85 4.14
CA ASN A 11 -20.65 8.88 4.08
C ASN A 11 -19.26 8.41 4.56
N ILE A 12 -18.91 7.17 4.24
CA ILE A 12 -17.61 6.61 4.56
C ILE A 12 -16.59 7.10 3.53
N LYS A 13 -15.55 7.80 4.00
CA LYS A 13 -14.53 8.41 3.13
C LYS A 13 -13.15 7.76 3.26
N ASN A 14 -12.87 7.14 4.41
CA ASN A 14 -11.58 6.53 4.70
C ASN A 14 -11.62 5.04 4.36
N TYR A 15 -11.37 4.71 3.12
CA TYR A 15 -11.31 3.35 2.61
C TYR A 15 -10.41 3.26 1.39
N PHE A 16 -10.02 2.05 1.05
CA PHE A 16 -9.46 1.71 -0.25
C PHE A 16 -9.87 0.28 -0.65
N PHE A 17 -9.83 0.00 -1.94
CA PHE A 17 -10.08 -1.33 -2.49
C PHE A 17 -8.77 -2.04 -2.74
N LEU A 18 -8.54 -3.13 -2.03
CA LEU A 18 -7.38 -4.01 -2.15
C LEU A 18 -7.75 -5.26 -2.97
N ASP A 19 -6.77 -5.85 -3.63
CA ASP A 19 -6.89 -7.11 -4.38
C ASP A 19 -7.96 -7.09 -5.50
N SER A 20 -8.20 -5.93 -6.07
CA SER A 20 -9.08 -5.81 -7.23
C SER A 20 -8.35 -6.28 -8.50
N SER A 21 -9.05 -7.05 -9.33
CA SER A 21 -8.53 -7.42 -10.65
C SER A 21 -8.33 -6.18 -11.54
N PHE A 22 -7.42 -6.24 -12.49
CA PHE A 22 -7.16 -5.09 -13.36
C PHE A 22 -8.40 -4.62 -14.15
N PRO A 23 -9.25 -5.52 -14.72
CA PRO A 23 -10.51 -5.09 -15.33
C PRO A 23 -11.43 -4.34 -14.37
N MET A 24 -11.48 -4.76 -13.09
CA MET A 24 -12.26 -4.08 -12.06
C MET A 24 -11.68 -2.71 -11.73
N ILE A 25 -10.36 -2.60 -11.62
CA ILE A 25 -9.66 -1.32 -11.42
C ILE A 25 -10.02 -0.36 -12.56
N HIS A 26 -9.95 -0.82 -13.80
CA HIS A 26 -10.30 0.00 -14.96
C HIS A 26 -11.76 0.50 -14.91
N GLN A 27 -12.70 -0.37 -14.54
CA GLN A 27 -14.11 0.03 -14.36
C GLN A 27 -14.29 1.05 -13.21
N MET A 28 -13.59 0.87 -12.08
CA MET A 28 -13.67 1.79 -10.95
C MET A 28 -13.16 3.18 -11.33
N ILE A 29 -12.02 3.25 -11.99
CA ILE A 29 -11.43 4.51 -12.47
C ILE A 29 -12.38 5.23 -13.44
N SER A 30 -13.02 4.51 -14.37
CA SER A 30 -13.97 5.10 -15.31
C SER A 30 -15.18 5.74 -14.63
N LYS A 31 -15.48 5.32 -13.39
CA LYS A 31 -16.55 5.88 -12.54
C LYS A 31 -16.04 6.94 -11.55
N GLY A 32 -14.77 7.34 -11.66
CA GLY A 32 -14.16 8.34 -10.80
C GLY A 32 -13.68 7.82 -9.44
N GLU A 33 -13.67 6.49 -9.22
CA GLU A 33 -13.13 5.90 -7.99
C GLU A 33 -11.61 5.77 -8.10
N ASN A 34 -10.89 6.39 -7.17
CA ASN A 34 -9.43 6.36 -7.14
C ASN A 34 -8.84 5.87 -5.79
N ASN A 35 -9.70 5.52 -4.83
CA ASN A 35 -9.29 4.89 -3.57
C ASN A 35 -8.99 3.40 -3.81
N ILE A 36 -8.06 3.14 -4.68
CA ILE A 36 -7.66 1.82 -5.15
C ILE A 36 -6.21 1.63 -4.75
N VAL A 37 -5.85 0.40 -4.41
CA VAL A 37 -4.50 0.00 -4.04
C VAL A 37 -3.92 -0.87 -5.13
N LEU A 38 -2.73 -0.55 -5.59
CA LEU A 38 -1.89 -1.40 -6.42
C LEU A 38 -0.85 -2.10 -5.57
N ARG A 39 -0.59 -3.36 -5.86
CA ARG A 39 0.38 -4.17 -5.11
C ARG A 39 1.80 -3.95 -5.64
N PHE A 40 2.75 -3.94 -4.71
CA PHE A 40 4.18 -3.94 -4.96
C PHE A 40 4.87 -4.89 -3.97
N SER A 41 5.70 -5.77 -4.48
CA SER A 41 6.49 -6.70 -3.67
C SER A 41 7.75 -7.12 -4.44
N GLU A 42 8.58 -7.94 -3.84
CA GLU A 42 9.70 -8.57 -4.55
C GLU A 42 9.26 -9.47 -5.73
N PHE A 43 7.98 -9.83 -5.77
CA PHE A 43 7.39 -10.65 -6.85
C PHE A 43 6.45 -9.88 -7.78
N GLU A 44 6.07 -8.66 -7.42
CA GLU A 44 5.12 -7.83 -8.16
C GLU A 44 5.80 -6.51 -8.51
N GLY A 45 6.08 -6.32 -9.80
CA GLY A 45 6.90 -5.21 -10.29
C GLY A 45 6.23 -3.84 -10.23
N ILE A 46 7.02 -2.81 -10.49
CA ILE A 46 6.63 -1.40 -10.38
C ILE A 46 6.00 -0.82 -11.66
N ASP A 47 6.08 -1.50 -12.78
CA ASP A 47 5.66 -0.93 -14.08
C ASP A 47 4.18 -0.58 -14.13
N THR A 48 3.31 -1.44 -13.60
CA THR A 48 1.87 -1.15 -13.50
C THR A 48 1.63 0.11 -12.66
N ILE A 49 2.37 0.28 -11.58
CA ILE A 49 2.26 1.45 -10.70
C ILE A 49 2.67 2.72 -11.44
N ARG A 50 3.75 2.68 -12.22
CA ARG A 50 4.18 3.79 -13.09
C ARG A 50 3.11 4.18 -14.11
N ASN A 51 2.50 3.17 -14.74
CA ASN A 51 1.45 3.38 -15.76
C ASN A 51 0.14 3.93 -15.17
N MET A 52 -0.10 3.71 -13.89
CA MET A 52 -1.32 4.12 -13.19
C MET A 52 -1.19 5.43 -12.41
N LYS A 53 -0.10 6.16 -12.60
CA LYS A 53 0.14 7.47 -12.00
C LYS A 53 -1.08 8.39 -12.19
N ASN A 54 -1.50 9.05 -11.11
CA ASN A 54 -2.65 9.96 -11.05
C ASN A 54 -4.02 9.29 -11.26
N LYS A 55 -4.09 7.97 -11.43
CA LYS A 55 -5.35 7.24 -11.60
C LYS A 55 -5.80 6.54 -10.33
N VAL A 56 -4.86 6.11 -9.50
CA VAL A 56 -5.10 5.47 -8.20
C VAL A 56 -4.22 6.11 -7.13
N LYS A 57 -4.59 5.97 -5.86
CA LYS A 57 -3.93 6.72 -4.78
C LYS A 57 -2.90 5.92 -4.00
N TRP A 58 -3.06 4.61 -3.91
CA TRP A 58 -2.37 3.80 -2.93
C TRP A 58 -1.48 2.74 -3.55
N VAL A 59 -0.35 2.47 -2.91
CA VAL A 59 0.50 1.31 -3.15
C VAL A 59 0.57 0.48 -1.87
N TRP A 60 0.27 -0.80 -1.99
CA TRP A 60 0.38 -1.82 -0.97
C TRP A 60 1.74 -2.49 -1.13
N VAL A 61 2.64 -2.21 -0.19
CA VAL A 61 4.00 -2.74 -0.22
C VAL A 61 4.06 -3.99 0.66
N ASP A 62 4.15 -5.14 0.04
CA ASP A 62 4.27 -6.42 0.73
C ASP A 62 5.73 -6.90 0.79
N CYS A 63 6.06 -7.67 1.81
CA CYS A 63 7.39 -8.21 2.05
C CYS A 63 7.30 -9.73 2.30
N PHE A 64 7.03 -10.50 1.24
CA PHE A 64 6.84 -11.96 1.37
C PHE A 64 8.09 -12.67 1.91
N THR A 65 9.26 -12.30 1.42
CA THR A 65 10.54 -12.86 1.84
C THR A 65 11.55 -11.79 2.26
N LYS A 66 11.45 -10.60 1.67
CA LYS A 66 12.34 -9.46 1.95
C LYS A 66 11.61 -8.14 1.74
N ASN A 67 12.14 -7.06 2.29
CA ASN A 67 11.61 -5.72 2.06
C ASN A 67 11.96 -5.26 0.62
N PRO A 68 10.97 -5.01 -0.25
CA PRO A 68 11.22 -4.52 -1.60
C PRO A 68 11.41 -3.01 -1.67
N LEU A 69 11.09 -2.27 -0.60
CA LEU A 69 11.09 -0.83 -0.57
C LEU A 69 12.47 -0.29 -0.15
N ASN A 70 13.21 0.27 -1.09
CA ASN A 70 14.41 1.06 -0.83
C ASN A 70 14.14 2.55 -1.03
N TYR A 71 15.11 3.40 -0.70
CA TYR A 71 14.97 4.86 -0.81
C TYR A 71 14.67 5.34 -2.22
N ASP A 72 15.30 4.76 -3.25
CA ASP A 72 15.09 5.19 -4.64
C ASP A 72 13.66 4.89 -5.11
N ILE A 73 13.16 3.69 -4.81
CA ILE A 73 11.77 3.31 -5.09
C ILE A 73 10.81 4.17 -4.29
N TYR A 74 11.07 4.36 -3.00
CA TYR A 74 10.28 5.24 -2.15
C TYR A 74 10.16 6.65 -2.73
N LYS A 75 11.30 7.25 -3.10
CA LYS A 75 11.35 8.58 -3.69
C LYS A 75 10.54 8.65 -4.99
N GLU A 76 10.68 7.67 -5.87
CA GLU A 76 9.93 7.57 -7.13
C GLU A 76 8.42 7.51 -6.87
N LEU A 77 7.98 6.64 -5.94
CA LEU A 77 6.58 6.50 -5.59
C LEU A 77 6.00 7.80 -5.00
N LYS A 78 6.75 8.48 -4.13
CA LYS A 78 6.32 9.76 -3.56
C LYS A 78 6.28 10.89 -4.61
N GLN A 79 7.20 10.91 -5.57
CA GLN A 79 7.17 11.85 -6.70
C GLN A 79 5.96 11.62 -7.61
N MET A 80 5.44 10.41 -7.67
CA MET A 80 4.20 10.07 -8.37
C MET A 80 2.94 10.33 -7.51
N ASN A 81 3.08 10.93 -6.32
CA ASN A 81 2.01 11.24 -5.37
C ASN A 81 1.25 10.02 -4.81
N TYR A 82 1.87 8.86 -4.79
CA TYR A 82 1.28 7.70 -4.12
C TYR A 82 1.37 7.79 -2.60
N LYS A 83 0.33 7.28 -1.94
CA LYS A 83 0.36 6.93 -0.52
C LYS A 83 0.79 5.48 -0.37
N LEU A 84 1.60 5.20 0.64
CA LEU A 84 2.20 3.88 0.84
C LEU A 84 1.64 3.22 2.10
N CYS A 85 1.07 2.02 1.94
CA CYS A 85 0.71 1.13 3.02
C CYS A 85 1.71 -0.04 3.04
N PHE A 86 2.53 -0.14 4.07
CA PHE A 86 3.49 -1.22 4.24
C PHE A 86 2.87 -2.36 5.04
N VAL A 87 3.05 -3.58 4.56
CA VAL A 87 2.60 -4.79 5.25
C VAL A 87 3.68 -5.24 6.21
N SER A 88 3.34 -5.28 7.50
CA SER A 88 4.26 -5.69 8.54
C SER A 88 4.66 -7.17 8.37
N PRO A 89 5.94 -7.53 8.55
CA PRO A 89 6.46 -8.85 8.19
C PRO A 89 5.87 -10.00 9.01
N GLU A 90 5.24 -9.75 10.17
CA GLU A 90 4.55 -10.83 10.90
C GLU A 90 3.36 -11.41 10.12
N LEU A 91 2.78 -10.63 9.18
CA LEU A 91 1.73 -11.13 8.30
C LEU A 91 2.25 -12.18 7.31
N GLN A 92 3.57 -12.22 7.14
CA GLN A 92 4.30 -13.22 6.34
C GLN A 92 5.13 -14.16 7.24
N SER A 93 4.71 -14.35 8.50
CA SER A 93 5.37 -15.21 9.50
C SER A 93 6.83 -14.85 9.80
N GLN A 94 7.19 -13.57 9.69
CA GLN A 94 8.56 -13.06 9.88
C GLN A 94 8.58 -11.94 10.94
N SER A 95 7.94 -12.17 12.10
CA SER A 95 7.83 -11.17 13.17
C SER A 95 9.17 -10.66 13.69
N GLU A 96 10.24 -11.44 13.58
CA GLU A 96 11.60 -11.07 13.95
C GLU A 96 12.18 -9.93 13.10
N LYS A 97 11.58 -9.69 11.92
CA LYS A 97 12.04 -8.64 11.00
C LYS A 97 11.40 -7.26 11.24
N ILE A 98 10.41 -7.14 12.11
CA ILE A 98 9.73 -5.86 12.37
C ILE A 98 10.73 -4.76 12.73
N ASN A 99 11.57 -4.99 13.72
CA ASN A 99 12.55 -3.99 14.15
C ASN A 99 13.62 -3.71 13.08
N ILE A 100 14.02 -4.73 12.33
CA ILE A 100 14.98 -4.58 11.22
C ILE A 100 14.42 -3.62 10.16
N TYR A 101 13.19 -3.83 9.74
CA TYR A 101 12.55 -2.98 8.71
C TYR A 101 12.22 -1.58 9.24
N LYS A 102 11.73 -1.48 10.48
CA LYS A 102 11.50 -0.17 11.11
C LYS A 102 12.79 0.66 11.17
N ASN A 103 13.88 0.07 11.65
CA ASN A 103 15.18 0.76 11.73
C ASN A 103 15.67 1.17 10.34
N TYR A 104 15.55 0.28 9.36
CA TYR A 104 15.91 0.59 7.97
C TYR A 104 15.15 1.80 7.42
N PHE A 105 13.83 1.87 7.66
CA PHE A 105 13.02 3.01 7.23
C PHE A 105 13.44 4.31 7.92
N GLN A 106 13.71 4.26 9.22
CA GLN A 106 14.17 5.42 9.97
C GLN A 106 15.55 5.92 9.50
N GLU A 107 16.50 5.01 9.29
CA GLU A 107 17.86 5.32 8.84
C GLU A 107 17.90 5.88 7.40
N ASN A 108 16.93 5.53 6.57
CA ASN A 108 16.84 5.97 5.17
C ASN A 108 15.77 7.05 4.93
N ASP A 109 15.24 7.68 5.97
CA ASP A 109 14.21 8.71 5.88
C ASP A 109 12.97 8.29 5.05
N ILE A 110 12.60 7.01 5.14
CA ILE A 110 11.40 6.46 4.51
C ILE A 110 10.23 6.62 5.47
N ILE A 111 9.26 7.44 5.08
CA ILE A 111 8.05 7.72 5.85
C ILE A 111 6.86 7.03 5.19
N LEU A 112 6.25 6.10 5.90
CA LEU A 112 5.08 5.36 5.44
C LEU A 112 3.79 6.11 5.83
N ASP A 113 2.80 6.10 4.94
CA ASP A 113 1.50 6.72 5.22
C ASP A 113 0.63 5.81 6.10
N MET A 114 0.81 4.50 6.00
CA MET A 114 0.05 3.50 6.74
C MET A 114 0.87 2.21 6.92
N ILE A 115 0.60 1.49 7.99
CA ILE A 115 1.16 0.15 8.23
C ILE A 115 0.00 -0.81 8.50
N CYS A 116 -0.03 -1.92 7.76
CA CYS A 116 -0.92 -3.04 8.04
C CYS A 116 -0.21 -4.01 8.98
N THR A 117 -0.64 -4.07 10.23
CA THR A 117 -0.01 -4.89 11.28
C THR A 117 -1.07 -5.52 12.19
N LYS A 118 -0.69 -6.54 12.92
CA LYS A 118 -1.54 -7.12 13.96
C LYS A 118 -1.63 -6.20 15.17
N ASN A 119 -2.79 -6.20 15.83
CA ASN A 119 -3.06 -5.34 16.98
C ASN A 119 -1.96 -5.40 18.06
N TYR A 120 -1.48 -6.59 18.38
CA TYR A 120 -0.44 -6.80 19.40
C TYR A 120 0.97 -6.33 18.99
N ASN A 121 1.17 -5.92 17.74
CA ASN A 121 2.44 -5.40 17.23
C ASN A 121 2.44 -3.89 16.95
N ILE A 122 1.31 -3.20 17.18
CA ILE A 122 1.20 -1.74 16.93
C ILE A 122 2.32 -0.96 17.63
N GLU A 123 2.59 -1.29 18.89
CA GLU A 123 3.62 -0.59 19.68
C GLU A 123 5.04 -0.74 19.09
N LYS A 124 5.31 -1.83 18.39
CA LYS A 124 6.61 -2.03 17.75
C LYS A 124 6.87 -1.07 16.60
N TRP A 125 5.80 -0.53 16.00
CA TRP A 125 5.88 0.39 14.87
C TRP A 125 5.88 1.87 15.29
N LYS A 126 5.55 2.17 16.52
CA LYS A 126 5.67 3.50 17.10
C LYS A 126 7.11 3.80 17.50
#